data_c7126eff10a7624abaed10311d379583
#
_entry.id   c7126eff10a7624abaed10311d379583
#
_cell.length_a   1.000
_cell.length_b   1.000
_cell.length_c   1.000
_cell.angle_alpha   90.00
_cell.angle_beta   90.00
_cell.angle_gamma   90.00
#
_symmetry.space_group_name_H-M   'P 1'
#
loop_
_entity.id
_entity.type
_entity.pdbx_description
1 polymer ?
#
loop_
_entity_poly.entity_id
_entity_poly.type
_entity_poly.pdbx_seq_one_letter_code
_entity_poly.pdbx_strand_id
1 'polypeptide(L)'
;MGLARFDSVQPRYNLLFRQIERELLPLCEAEGLGVIPYNPLAGGFLSGKHRREAGPTAGTRFTLGTAAGRYQERYWREREFATVEELRPLAAAAGMSMAQMAIAWVLAHPAITSPIIGASRPEQLDDVLAAADKGLDGALKAKLDEITLEYRFGDDPR
;
A
#
# COMPACT_ATOMS: atom_id res chain seq x y z
N MET A 1 -20.11 -26.85 14.63
CA MET A 1 -18.87 -27.63 14.47
C MET A 1 -17.82 -26.98 15.35
N GLY A 2 -17.13 -27.73 16.23
CA GLY A 2 -16.08 -27.20 17.12
C GLY A 2 -14.72 -27.05 16.40
N LEU A 3 -14.70 -26.29 15.30
CA LEU A 3 -13.47 -26.04 14.58
C LEU A 3 -12.73 -24.83 15.18
N ALA A 4 -11.38 -24.86 15.11
CA ALA A 4 -10.56 -23.72 15.50
C ALA A 4 -10.86 -22.52 14.61
N ARG A 5 -10.87 -21.32 15.21
CA ARG A 5 -10.99 -20.06 14.48
C ARG A 5 -9.63 -19.59 13.99
N PHE A 6 -9.65 -18.75 12.96
CA PHE A 6 -8.48 -17.95 12.62
C PHE A 6 -8.43 -16.73 13.55
N ASP A 7 -7.22 -16.33 13.95
CA ASP A 7 -7.01 -15.15 14.79
C ASP A 7 -6.61 -13.93 13.94
N SER A 8 -6.03 -14.17 12.76
CA SER A 8 -5.60 -13.09 11.87
C SER A 8 -5.58 -13.52 10.41
N VAL A 9 -5.56 -12.51 9.53
CA VAL A 9 -5.37 -12.66 8.09
C VAL A 9 -4.22 -11.77 7.60
N GLN A 10 -3.53 -12.22 6.55
CA GLN A 10 -2.40 -11.49 5.96
C GLN A 10 -2.65 -11.21 4.47
N PRO A 11 -3.50 -10.22 4.12
CA PRO A 11 -3.81 -9.88 2.75
C PRO A 11 -2.83 -8.86 2.15
N ARG A 12 -2.81 -8.76 0.80
CA ARG A 12 -2.20 -7.62 0.12
C ARG A 12 -3.10 -6.38 0.31
N TYR A 13 -2.51 -5.24 0.73
CA TYR A 13 -3.25 -3.98 0.85
C TYR A 13 -2.35 -2.77 0.70
N ASN A 14 -2.70 -1.86 -0.18
CA ASN A 14 -2.02 -0.58 -0.41
C ASN A 14 -2.91 0.33 -1.28
N LEU A 15 -2.51 1.58 -1.50
CA LEU A 15 -3.24 2.56 -2.32
C LEU A 15 -3.53 2.10 -3.77
N LEU A 16 -2.74 1.17 -4.31
CA LEU A 16 -2.90 0.60 -5.65
C LEU A 16 -3.53 -0.80 -5.64
N PHE A 17 -4.01 -1.28 -4.48
CA PHE A 17 -4.75 -2.52 -4.35
C PHE A 17 -5.63 -2.49 -3.09
N ARG A 18 -6.92 -2.23 -3.28
CA ARG A 18 -7.90 -1.97 -2.23
C ARG A 18 -9.07 -2.97 -2.22
N GLN A 19 -8.97 -4.05 -2.98
CA GLN A 19 -10.07 -5.01 -3.18
C GLN A 19 -10.62 -5.59 -1.87
N ILE A 20 -9.76 -5.76 -0.86
CA ILE A 20 -10.15 -6.33 0.44
C ILE A 20 -11.12 -5.45 1.24
N GLU A 21 -11.24 -4.16 0.92
CA GLU A 21 -12.19 -3.24 1.56
C GLU A 21 -13.66 -3.60 1.29
N ARG A 22 -13.94 -4.41 0.26
CA ARG A 22 -15.31 -4.73 -0.14
C ARG A 22 -15.96 -5.78 0.75
N GLU A 23 -15.20 -6.76 1.18
CA GLU A 23 -15.71 -7.93 1.91
C GLU A 23 -14.83 -8.35 3.07
N LEU A 24 -13.50 -8.48 2.85
CA LEU A 24 -12.61 -9.05 3.85
C LEU A 24 -12.45 -8.15 5.08
N LEU A 25 -12.22 -6.84 4.89
CA LEU A 25 -12.08 -5.94 6.03
C LEU A 25 -13.36 -5.84 6.86
N PRO A 26 -14.57 -5.66 6.28
CA PRO A 26 -15.82 -5.73 7.03
C PRO A 26 -16.01 -7.07 7.78
N LEU A 27 -15.65 -8.19 7.17
CA LEU A 27 -15.68 -9.49 7.84
C LEU A 27 -14.73 -9.53 9.04
N CYS A 28 -13.49 -9.04 8.86
CA CYS A 28 -12.51 -9.04 9.94
C CYS A 28 -12.97 -8.18 11.13
N GLU A 29 -13.57 -7.02 10.87
CA GLU A 29 -14.15 -6.17 11.91
C GLU A 29 -15.30 -6.88 12.64
N ALA A 30 -16.22 -7.49 11.91
CA ALA A 30 -17.36 -8.20 12.48
C ALA A 30 -16.95 -9.42 13.34
N GLU A 31 -15.90 -10.12 12.93
CA GLU A 31 -15.42 -11.34 13.58
C GLU A 31 -14.26 -11.11 14.57
N GLY A 32 -13.77 -9.88 14.72
CA GLY A 32 -12.63 -9.56 15.58
C GLY A 32 -11.33 -10.21 15.14
N LEU A 33 -11.09 -10.34 13.83
CA LEU A 33 -9.87 -10.90 13.27
C LEU A 33 -8.81 -9.81 13.11
N GLY A 34 -7.57 -10.10 13.50
CA GLY A 34 -6.44 -9.23 13.23
C GLY A 34 -6.12 -9.16 11.74
N VAL A 35 -5.85 -7.96 11.21
CA VAL A 35 -5.45 -7.78 9.81
C VAL A 35 -4.02 -7.27 9.73
N ILE A 36 -3.14 -8.09 9.14
CA ILE A 36 -1.69 -7.83 9.06
C ILE A 36 -1.30 -7.76 7.58
N PRO A 37 -1.60 -6.65 6.88
CA PRO A 37 -1.41 -6.60 5.44
C PRO A 37 0.06 -6.55 5.04
N TYR A 38 0.38 -7.22 3.93
CA TYR A 38 1.69 -7.17 3.30
C TYR A 38 1.71 -6.23 2.10
N ASN A 39 2.90 -5.83 1.70
CA ASN A 39 3.16 -5.02 0.50
C ASN A 39 2.52 -3.61 0.52
N PRO A 40 2.55 -2.89 1.66
CA PRO A 40 1.90 -1.58 1.79
C PRO A 40 2.50 -0.52 0.86
N LEU A 41 3.75 -0.70 0.41
CA LEU A 41 4.42 0.17 -0.56
C LEU A 41 4.37 -0.32 -2.01
N ALA A 42 3.51 -1.30 -2.35
CA ALA A 42 3.40 -1.84 -3.71
C ALA A 42 4.77 -2.28 -4.30
N GLY A 43 5.57 -3.02 -3.51
CA GLY A 43 6.92 -3.41 -3.89
C GLY A 43 7.94 -2.26 -3.93
N GLY A 44 7.60 -1.11 -3.35
CA GLY A 44 8.37 0.12 -3.39
C GLY A 44 7.92 1.10 -4.48
N PHE A 45 6.86 0.77 -5.23
CA PHE A 45 6.31 1.67 -6.26
C PHE A 45 5.77 2.97 -5.65
N LEU A 46 5.05 2.86 -4.53
CA LEU A 46 4.51 3.99 -3.77
C LEU A 46 5.57 4.84 -3.03
N SER A 47 6.85 4.50 -3.11
CA SER A 47 7.91 5.42 -2.68
C SER A 47 8.14 6.57 -3.67
N GLY A 48 7.54 6.50 -4.86
CA GLY A 48 7.68 7.50 -5.90
C GLY A 48 9.06 7.56 -6.58
N LYS A 49 9.92 6.57 -6.35
CA LYS A 49 11.29 6.54 -6.92
C LYS A 49 11.35 6.09 -8.37
N HIS A 50 10.34 5.35 -8.82
CA HIS A 50 10.30 4.83 -10.19
C HIS A 50 9.84 5.89 -11.17
N ARG A 51 10.43 5.89 -12.36
CA ARG A 51 10.07 6.74 -13.49
C ARG A 51 9.69 5.86 -14.65
N ARG A 52 8.63 6.24 -15.35
CA ARG A 52 8.08 5.49 -16.47
C ARG A 52 9.13 5.27 -17.58
N GLU A 53 9.82 6.33 -17.95
CA GLU A 53 10.75 6.37 -19.08
C GLU A 53 12.04 5.60 -18.80
N ALA A 54 12.39 5.42 -17.52
CA ALA A 54 13.66 4.79 -17.12
C ALA A 54 13.60 3.25 -17.08
N GLY A 55 12.41 2.66 -17.21
CA GLY A 55 12.23 1.23 -16.99
C GLY A 55 12.45 0.81 -15.53
N PRO A 56 12.31 -0.50 -15.20
CA PRO A 56 12.48 -1.00 -13.84
C PRO A 56 13.92 -0.84 -13.34
N THR A 57 14.09 -0.15 -12.24
CA THR A 57 15.41 0.12 -11.63
C THR A 57 16.06 -1.16 -11.14
N ALA A 58 17.33 -1.39 -11.52
CA ALA A 58 18.12 -2.54 -11.07
C ALA A 58 18.23 -2.58 -9.54
N GLY A 59 18.26 -3.79 -8.97
CA GLY A 59 18.35 -3.98 -7.52
C GLY A 59 17.05 -3.72 -6.76
N THR A 60 15.92 -3.55 -7.45
CA THR A 60 14.61 -3.40 -6.82
C THR A 60 13.77 -4.67 -6.95
N ARG A 61 12.61 -4.72 -6.26
CA ARG A 61 11.66 -5.84 -6.39
C ARG A 61 11.13 -6.04 -7.83
N PHE A 62 11.28 -5.04 -8.68
CA PHE A 62 10.90 -5.08 -10.09
C PHE A 62 11.95 -5.74 -10.99
N THR A 63 13.13 -6.05 -10.46
CA THR A 63 14.24 -6.66 -11.22
C THR A 63 14.90 -7.83 -10.50
N LEU A 64 14.58 -8.06 -9.21
CA LEU A 64 15.22 -9.10 -8.38
C LEU A 64 14.34 -10.34 -8.24
N GLY A 65 14.99 -11.50 -8.45
CA GLY A 65 14.41 -12.81 -8.20
C GLY A 65 13.25 -13.18 -9.12
N THR A 66 12.63 -14.31 -8.85
CA THR A 66 11.53 -14.89 -9.65
C THR A 66 10.21 -14.10 -9.54
N ALA A 67 10.10 -13.23 -8.55
CA ALA A 67 8.91 -12.41 -8.34
C ALA A 67 8.88 -11.11 -9.15
N ALA A 68 9.98 -10.73 -9.81
CA ALA A 68 10.11 -9.47 -10.53
C ALA A 68 9.01 -9.26 -11.58
N GLY A 69 8.74 -10.28 -12.43
CA GLY A 69 7.68 -10.24 -13.42
C GLY A 69 6.32 -9.97 -12.80
N ARG A 70 5.97 -10.61 -11.69
CA ARG A 70 4.71 -10.40 -10.98
C ARG A 70 4.56 -8.96 -10.46
N TYR A 71 5.65 -8.34 -9.98
CA TYR A 71 5.61 -6.94 -9.56
C TYR A 71 5.43 -5.99 -10.73
N GLN A 72 6.06 -6.27 -11.87
CA GLN A 72 5.87 -5.51 -13.10
C GLN A 72 4.43 -5.64 -13.60
N GLU A 73 3.90 -6.84 -13.71
CA GLU A 73 2.51 -7.09 -14.12
C GLU A 73 1.50 -6.34 -13.26
N ARG A 74 1.74 -6.25 -11.95
CA ARG A 74 0.82 -5.60 -11.00
C ARG A 74 0.89 -4.10 -10.99
N TYR A 75 2.09 -3.52 -11.11
CA TYR A 75 2.30 -2.11 -10.78
C TYR A 75 3.01 -1.31 -11.88
N TRP A 76 3.67 -1.95 -12.86
CA TRP A 76 4.39 -1.23 -13.92
C TRP A 76 3.47 -0.93 -15.10
N ARG A 77 2.39 -0.20 -14.82
CA ARG A 77 1.35 0.13 -15.79
C ARG A 77 1.12 1.63 -15.82
N GLU A 78 0.57 2.14 -16.92
CA GLU A 78 0.26 3.55 -17.13
C GLU A 78 -0.57 4.15 -16.00
N ARG A 79 -1.64 3.45 -15.63
CA ARG A 79 -2.57 3.88 -14.59
C ARG A 79 -1.86 4.08 -13.24
N GLU A 80 -1.02 3.15 -12.84
CA GLU A 80 -0.29 3.21 -11.58
C GLU A 80 0.73 4.35 -11.55
N PHE A 81 1.40 4.64 -12.68
CA PHE A 81 2.26 5.80 -12.80
C PHE A 81 1.47 7.10 -12.70
N ALA A 82 0.36 7.24 -13.44
CA ALA A 82 -0.51 8.41 -13.37
C ALA A 82 -0.98 8.66 -11.93
N THR A 83 -1.47 7.62 -11.24
CA THR A 83 -1.90 7.72 -9.85
C THR A 83 -0.76 8.18 -8.94
N VAL A 84 0.45 7.64 -9.06
CA VAL A 84 1.61 8.06 -8.24
C VAL A 84 1.95 9.53 -8.47
N GLU A 85 1.85 10.04 -9.70
CA GLU A 85 2.09 11.46 -9.97
C GLU A 85 0.99 12.37 -9.36
N GLU A 86 -0.27 11.93 -9.29
CA GLU A 86 -1.33 12.63 -8.57
C GLU A 86 -1.14 12.62 -7.04
N LEU A 87 -0.60 11.54 -6.49
CA LEU A 87 -0.34 11.40 -5.06
C LEU A 87 0.84 12.25 -4.58
N ARG A 88 1.82 12.49 -5.43
CA ARG A 88 3.08 13.18 -5.10
C ARG A 88 2.89 14.59 -4.50
N PRO A 89 2.10 15.50 -5.10
CA PRO A 89 1.86 16.81 -4.51
C PRO A 89 1.14 16.75 -3.17
N LEU A 90 0.29 15.75 -2.94
CA LEU A 90 -0.40 15.57 -1.67
C LEU A 90 0.57 15.19 -0.54
N ALA A 91 1.49 14.28 -0.80
CA ALA A 91 2.55 13.94 0.15
C ALA A 91 3.41 15.15 0.50
N ALA A 92 3.83 15.92 -0.52
CA ALA A 92 4.63 17.12 -0.33
C ALA A 92 3.88 18.19 0.50
N ALA A 93 2.61 18.43 0.20
CA ALA A 93 1.77 19.38 0.95
C ALA A 93 1.57 18.96 2.42
N ALA A 94 1.53 17.66 2.70
CA ALA A 94 1.43 17.11 4.06
C ALA A 94 2.79 17.04 4.79
N GLY A 95 3.89 17.45 4.19
CA GLY A 95 5.23 17.33 4.76
C GLY A 95 5.64 15.87 5.01
N MET A 96 5.18 14.97 4.15
CA MET A 96 5.46 13.53 4.20
C MET A 96 6.25 13.06 2.99
N SER A 97 7.08 12.04 3.16
CA SER A 97 7.51 11.26 2.00
C SER A 97 6.33 10.47 1.43
N MET A 98 6.43 10.07 0.16
CA MET A 98 5.44 9.19 -0.46
C MET A 98 5.29 7.86 0.30
N ALA A 99 6.39 7.32 0.83
CA ALA A 99 6.39 6.10 1.62
C ALA A 99 5.66 6.31 2.96
N GLN A 100 5.94 7.41 3.66
CA GLN A 100 5.23 7.77 4.90
C GLN A 100 3.73 7.89 4.68
N MET A 101 3.32 8.65 3.65
CA MET A 101 1.89 8.82 3.33
C MET A 101 1.20 7.50 3.01
N ALA A 102 1.84 6.63 2.22
CA ALA A 102 1.27 5.33 1.88
C ALA A 102 1.10 4.40 3.11
N ILE A 103 2.06 4.39 4.03
CA ILE A 103 1.97 3.61 5.27
C ILE A 103 0.92 4.23 6.21
N ALA A 104 0.92 5.55 6.40
CA ALA A 104 -0.06 6.24 7.23
C ALA A 104 -1.49 6.00 6.73
N TRP A 105 -1.69 5.93 5.40
CA TRP A 105 -2.98 5.61 4.81
C TRP A 105 -3.44 4.18 5.15
N VAL A 106 -2.55 3.18 5.10
CA VAL A 106 -2.87 1.81 5.52
C VAL A 106 -3.24 1.77 7.00
N LEU A 107 -2.46 2.43 7.86
CA LEU A 107 -2.71 2.50 9.30
C LEU A 107 -3.99 3.25 9.67
N ALA A 108 -4.45 4.18 8.83
CA ALA A 108 -5.67 4.95 9.06
C ALA A 108 -6.97 4.13 8.86
N HIS A 109 -6.90 2.89 8.39
CA HIS A 109 -8.08 2.02 8.29
C HIS A 109 -8.30 1.26 9.61
N PRO A 110 -9.48 1.35 10.24
CA PRO A 110 -9.72 0.83 11.59
C PRO A 110 -9.53 -0.68 11.73
N ALA A 111 -9.79 -1.45 10.66
CA ALA A 111 -9.59 -2.90 10.66
C ALA A 111 -8.11 -3.32 10.66
N ILE A 112 -7.18 -2.43 10.35
CA ILE A 112 -5.76 -2.79 10.23
C ILE A 112 -5.09 -2.85 11.60
N THR A 113 -4.54 -4.01 11.92
CA THR A 113 -3.79 -4.21 13.16
C THR A 113 -2.35 -3.74 13.03
N SER A 114 -1.63 -4.16 11.96
CA SER A 114 -0.24 -3.77 11.74
C SER A 114 0.21 -4.13 10.32
N PRO A 115 0.68 -3.19 9.49
CA PRO A 115 1.22 -3.51 8.18
C PRO A 115 2.61 -4.14 8.28
N ILE A 116 2.89 -5.11 7.42
CA ILE A 116 4.22 -5.69 7.27
C ILE A 116 5.04 -4.79 6.36
N ILE A 117 6.04 -4.15 6.92
CA ILE A 117 7.03 -3.36 6.19
C ILE A 117 8.29 -4.17 5.94
N GLY A 118 9.05 -3.80 4.92
CA GLY A 118 10.34 -4.39 4.60
C GLY A 118 11.31 -3.33 4.12
N ALA A 119 12.55 -3.47 4.53
CA ALA A 119 13.64 -2.61 4.13
C ALA A 119 14.83 -3.44 3.68
N SER A 120 15.60 -2.96 2.72
CA SER A 120 16.89 -3.51 2.32
C SER A 120 18.06 -2.80 2.99
N ARG A 121 17.82 -1.67 3.66
CA ARG A 121 18.78 -0.87 4.40
C ARG A 121 18.08 -0.23 5.61
N PRO A 122 18.78 -0.06 6.75
CA PRO A 122 18.20 0.49 7.98
C PRO A 122 17.51 1.86 7.80
N GLU A 123 18.12 2.76 7.01
CA GLU A 123 17.61 4.12 6.80
C GLU A 123 16.21 4.16 6.18
N GLN A 124 15.84 3.09 5.47
CA GLN A 124 14.49 2.97 4.92
C GLN A 124 13.43 2.69 6.01
N LEU A 125 13.84 2.14 7.16
CA LEU A 125 12.93 1.90 8.29
C LEU A 125 12.60 3.21 9.00
N ASP A 126 13.55 4.10 9.19
CA ASP A 126 13.33 5.37 9.88
C ASP A 126 12.20 6.17 9.22
N ASP A 127 12.20 6.24 7.89
CA ASP A 127 11.17 6.94 7.12
C ASP A 127 9.77 6.30 7.28
N VAL A 128 9.67 4.98 7.22
CA VAL A 128 8.36 4.31 7.29
C VAL A 128 7.85 4.16 8.73
N LEU A 129 8.73 4.04 9.73
CA LEU A 129 8.34 3.99 11.15
C LEU A 129 7.77 5.33 11.61
N ALA A 130 8.34 6.45 11.14
CA ALA A 130 7.81 7.77 11.44
C ALA A 130 6.36 7.98 10.96
N ALA A 131 5.85 7.15 10.05
CA ALA A 131 4.46 7.19 9.61
C ALA A 131 3.47 6.82 10.73
N ALA A 132 3.88 5.95 11.67
CA ALA A 132 3.03 5.53 12.78
C ALA A 132 2.76 6.68 13.76
N ASP A 133 3.72 7.58 13.94
CA ASP A 133 3.60 8.71 14.86
C ASP A 133 2.87 9.90 14.24
N LYS A 134 2.96 10.09 12.91
CA LYS A 134 2.39 11.25 12.23
C LYS A 134 0.87 11.18 12.07
N GLY A 135 0.30 9.98 11.96
CA GLY A 135 -1.10 9.83 11.59
C GLY A 135 -1.41 10.34 10.18
N LEU A 136 -2.68 10.35 9.82
CA LEU A 136 -3.16 10.89 8.56
C LEU A 136 -4.37 11.80 8.82
N ASP A 137 -4.30 13.05 8.33
CA ASP A 137 -5.43 13.97 8.39
C ASP A 137 -6.64 13.41 7.61
N GLY A 138 -7.84 13.60 8.16
CA GLY A 138 -9.07 13.04 7.58
C GLY A 138 -9.40 13.57 6.19
N ALA A 139 -9.10 14.85 5.90
CA ALA A 139 -9.32 15.42 4.58
C ALA A 139 -8.33 14.83 3.56
N LEU A 140 -7.07 14.67 3.95
CA LEU A 140 -6.06 14.00 3.12
C LEU A 140 -6.46 12.53 2.86
N LYS A 141 -6.89 11.80 3.91
CA LYS A 141 -7.36 10.42 3.74
C LYS A 141 -8.49 10.33 2.72
N ALA A 142 -9.51 11.19 2.84
CA ALA A 142 -10.63 11.20 1.92
C ALA A 142 -10.19 11.47 0.47
N LYS A 143 -9.22 12.38 0.28
CA LYS A 143 -8.67 12.66 -1.06
C LYS A 143 -7.88 11.50 -1.64
N LEU A 144 -7.09 10.81 -0.81
CA LEU A 144 -6.39 9.58 -1.22
C LEU A 144 -7.38 8.48 -1.59
N ASP A 145 -8.45 8.33 -0.82
CA ASP A 145 -9.52 7.35 -1.07
C ASP A 145 -10.24 7.62 -2.40
N GLU A 146 -10.49 8.89 -2.72
CA GLU A 146 -11.10 9.32 -3.99
C GLU A 146 -10.20 8.98 -5.19
N ILE A 147 -8.94 9.40 -5.16
CA ILE A 147 -7.96 9.18 -6.26
C ILE A 147 -7.75 7.69 -6.52
N THR A 148 -7.77 6.87 -5.47
CA THR A 148 -7.47 5.44 -5.57
C THR A 148 -8.71 4.55 -5.54
N LEU A 149 -9.90 5.10 -5.74
CA LEU A 149 -11.18 4.40 -5.61
C LEU A 149 -11.29 3.19 -6.56
N GLU A 150 -10.79 3.31 -7.77
CA GLU A 150 -10.86 2.25 -8.80
C GLU A 150 -10.09 0.98 -8.38
N TYR A 151 -9.05 1.08 -7.56
CA TYR A 151 -8.28 -0.07 -7.07
C TYR A 151 -9.03 -0.95 -6.08
N ARG A 152 -10.24 -0.58 -5.68
CA ARG A 152 -11.17 -1.45 -4.94
C ARG A 152 -11.73 -2.58 -5.80
N PHE A 153 -11.58 -2.53 -7.10
CA PHE A 153 -12.11 -3.51 -8.04
C PHE A 153 -11.06 -4.51 -8.56
N GLY A 154 -9.85 -4.47 -8.06
CA GLY A 154 -8.76 -5.40 -8.37
C GLY A 154 -7.73 -4.85 -9.34
N ASP A 155 -6.87 -5.76 -9.83
CA ASP A 155 -5.73 -5.43 -10.69
C ASP A 155 -6.10 -5.23 -12.17
N ASP A 156 -7.28 -5.66 -12.60
CA ASP A 156 -7.68 -5.57 -14.01
C ASP A 156 -8.20 -4.17 -14.35
N PRO A 157 -7.76 -3.58 -15.46
CA PRO A 157 -8.31 -2.33 -15.96
C PRO A 157 -9.79 -2.55 -16.35
N ARG A 158 -10.62 -1.58 -16.02
CA ARG A 158 -12.04 -1.53 -16.42
C ARG A 158 -12.24 -0.46 -17.45
#